data_a5525ae03d0f4c374aa7d608c78541a8
#
_entry.id   a5525ae03d0f4c374aa7d608c78541a8
#
_cell.length_a   1.000
_cell.length_b   1.000
_cell.length_c   1.000
_cell.angle_alpha   90.00
_cell.angle_beta   90.00
_cell.angle_gamma   90.00
#
_symmetry.space_group_name_H-M   'P 1'
#
loop_
_entity.id
_entity.type
_entity.pdbx_description
1 polymer ?
#
loop_
_entity_poly.entity_id
_entity_poly.type
_entity_poly.pdbx_seq_one_letter_code
_entity_poly.pdbx_strand_id
1 'polypeptide(L)'
;MKVKKWTLVGIVGVFLSGCTCKPVEHTCRIGAEEGDATQRIQQAIDAAFTAGGGTVRLGAGTHAVKSLRVRSRVTLYLEKGAMILGSRNPEDYFILDSDRIEPVSPSLITHEAWTIEQSCTLDNFTKYPASRWNNGLIRLLGATDAAIIGEPGSVIDGHDPYDPVGEEFYRGPQGISAINCTNLTLCGYTIRNTGNWAHRIADSRNVRAEKVTGLAGHDGFHINGCDQVRILGCTFKTGDDCIAGFDNTDVVVRDCFLNTACSGFRFAGTDVLIEKCTLRGPGEYGFRGALSKEDKIAGAPSGRAKRNNMLSFFTYYADGTHPIRRPAAKIRIVDCTSHGTDRYFHYNYGNEKWQRGQPLADISFIRVTATGLKLPLSAWGDPALPLSLTFKDCRLGFERPQKELIRGAHLGTVWIDNLEVRGVDGPLIRLWNEKAGTPQVSASGLKGVSAEVVPSSDVWSVRGI
;
A
#
# COMPACT_ATOMS: atom_id res chain seq x y z
N MET A 1 57.26 -9.17 -14.91
CA MET A 1 55.85 -8.91 -15.28
C MET A 1 55.12 -8.43 -14.05
N LYS A 2 54.90 -7.11 -13.91
CA LYS A 2 54.32 -6.50 -12.65
C LYS A 2 52.81 -6.45 -12.81
N VAL A 3 52.09 -7.09 -11.91
CA VAL A 3 50.64 -7.06 -11.81
C VAL A 3 50.26 -5.81 -11.01
N LYS A 4 49.53 -4.88 -11.64
CA LYS A 4 48.97 -3.69 -10.99
C LYS A 4 47.69 -4.09 -10.21
N LYS A 5 47.72 -3.88 -8.91
CA LYS A 5 46.51 -3.89 -8.04
C LYS A 5 45.70 -2.64 -8.32
N TRP A 6 44.41 -2.82 -8.67
CA TRP A 6 43.43 -1.75 -8.68
C TRP A 6 42.72 -1.73 -7.33
N THR A 7 42.87 -0.62 -6.62
CA THR A 7 42.13 -0.36 -5.39
C THR A 7 40.85 0.34 -5.76
N LEU A 8 39.74 -0.32 -5.52
CA LEU A 8 38.40 0.27 -5.70
C LEU A 8 38.10 1.12 -4.44
N VAL A 9 38.15 2.46 -4.58
CA VAL A 9 37.70 3.38 -3.56
C VAL A 9 36.17 3.56 -3.76
N GLY A 10 35.39 2.92 -2.89
CA GLY A 10 33.95 3.11 -2.83
C GLY A 10 33.64 4.45 -2.13
N ILE A 11 33.18 5.41 -2.91
CA ILE A 11 32.58 6.65 -2.35
C ILE A 11 31.14 6.31 -1.95
N VAL A 12 30.92 6.10 -0.66
CA VAL A 12 29.57 6.08 -0.06
C VAL A 12 29.16 7.53 0.15
N GLY A 13 28.54 8.11 -0.85
CA GLY A 13 27.86 9.40 -0.72
C GLY A 13 26.54 9.23 0.04
N VAL A 14 26.53 9.49 1.32
CA VAL A 14 25.28 9.64 2.09
C VAL A 14 24.65 10.97 1.69
N PHE A 15 23.75 10.94 0.72
CA PHE A 15 22.87 12.07 0.46
C PHE A 15 21.79 12.12 1.54
N LEU A 16 22.06 12.84 2.61
CA LEU A 16 21.02 13.40 3.49
C LEU A 16 20.35 14.55 2.72
N SER A 17 19.51 14.22 1.75
CA SER A 17 18.65 15.20 1.09
C SER A 17 17.46 15.47 2.01
N GLY A 18 17.61 16.46 2.89
CA GLY A 18 16.48 17.06 3.58
C GLY A 18 15.50 17.59 2.52
N CYS A 19 14.21 17.31 2.70
CA CYS A 19 13.15 17.85 1.85
C CYS A 19 13.12 19.39 2.02
N THR A 20 13.94 20.12 1.26
CA THR A 20 13.88 21.57 1.14
C THR A 20 13.02 21.92 -0.08
N CYS A 21 11.70 21.78 0.06
CA CYS A 21 10.80 22.46 -0.88
C CYS A 21 10.94 23.97 -0.67
N LYS A 22 11.62 24.66 -1.60
CA LYS A 22 11.59 26.12 -1.64
C LYS A 22 10.16 26.53 -1.99
N PRO A 23 9.52 27.42 -1.21
CA PRO A 23 8.21 27.94 -1.56
C PRO A 23 8.29 28.68 -2.89
N VAL A 24 7.35 28.40 -3.78
CA VAL A 24 7.14 29.19 -5.01
C VAL A 24 6.65 30.58 -4.60
N GLU A 25 7.03 31.65 -5.34
CA GLU A 25 6.82 33.05 -4.95
C GLU A 25 5.35 33.47 -4.74
N HIS A 26 4.39 32.75 -5.29
CA HIS A 26 2.96 33.04 -5.12
C HIS A 26 2.38 32.24 -3.94
N THR A 27 2.35 32.86 -2.77
CA THR A 27 1.75 32.22 -1.57
C THR A 27 0.47 32.95 -1.18
N CYS A 28 -0.65 32.21 -1.20
CA CYS A 28 -1.92 32.63 -0.62
C CYS A 28 -2.12 31.94 0.73
N ARG A 29 -2.39 32.71 1.80
CA ARG A 29 -2.69 32.16 3.12
C ARG A 29 -4.18 32.30 3.44
N ILE A 30 -4.82 31.21 3.84
CA ILE A 30 -6.22 31.15 4.22
C ILE A 30 -6.33 30.85 5.71
N GLY A 31 -6.92 31.75 6.48
CA GLY A 31 -7.26 31.51 7.87
C GLY A 31 -8.46 30.57 8.03
N ALA A 32 -8.54 29.92 9.19
CA ALA A 32 -9.73 29.15 9.54
C ALA A 32 -10.89 30.09 9.84
N GLU A 33 -12.08 29.74 9.36
CA GLU A 33 -13.34 30.45 9.59
C GLU A 33 -14.45 29.44 9.76
N GLU A 34 -15.53 29.80 10.43
CA GLU A 34 -16.71 28.95 10.55
C GLU A 34 -17.40 28.71 9.20
N GLY A 35 -17.99 27.52 9.06
CA GLY A 35 -18.74 27.11 7.88
C GLY A 35 -17.90 26.40 6.81
N ASP A 36 -18.52 26.22 5.66
CA ASP A 36 -17.92 25.50 4.52
C ASP A 36 -16.86 26.35 3.79
N ALA A 37 -15.61 25.92 3.89
CA ALA A 37 -14.48 26.59 3.27
C ALA A 37 -14.16 26.07 1.85
N THR A 38 -14.92 25.10 1.32
CA THR A 38 -14.63 24.42 0.05
C THR A 38 -14.39 25.40 -1.09
N GLN A 39 -15.33 26.29 -1.33
CA GLN A 39 -15.26 27.22 -2.46
C GLN A 39 -14.07 28.19 -2.33
N ARG A 40 -13.84 28.73 -1.13
CA ARG A 40 -12.75 29.67 -0.88
C ARG A 40 -11.36 29.03 -1.09
N ILE A 41 -11.17 27.81 -0.58
CA ILE A 41 -9.90 27.10 -0.76
C ILE A 41 -9.74 26.69 -2.21
N GLN A 42 -10.81 26.22 -2.88
CA GLN A 42 -10.75 25.83 -4.29
C GLN A 42 -10.42 27.02 -5.20
N GLN A 43 -11.01 28.17 -4.96
CA GLN A 43 -10.68 29.40 -5.71
C GLN A 43 -9.21 29.79 -5.57
N ALA A 44 -8.63 29.66 -4.37
CA ALA A 44 -7.21 29.93 -4.18
C ALA A 44 -6.30 28.92 -4.91
N ILE A 45 -6.69 27.64 -4.93
CA ILE A 45 -6.00 26.60 -5.70
C ILE A 45 -6.05 26.91 -7.19
N ASP A 46 -7.23 27.26 -7.71
CA ASP A 46 -7.44 27.58 -9.12
C ASP A 46 -6.72 28.86 -9.54
N ALA A 47 -6.68 29.87 -8.67
CA ALA A 47 -5.89 31.10 -8.89
C ALA A 47 -4.39 30.82 -8.95
N ALA A 48 -3.87 30.01 -8.01
CA ALA A 48 -2.47 29.59 -8.03
C ALA A 48 -2.13 28.79 -9.31
N PHE A 49 -3.00 27.89 -9.73
CA PHE A 49 -2.82 27.14 -10.98
C PHE A 49 -2.80 28.08 -12.20
N THR A 50 -3.74 29.01 -12.30
CA THR A 50 -3.83 29.99 -13.39
C THR A 50 -2.60 30.91 -13.45
N ALA A 51 -2.03 31.22 -12.29
CA ALA A 51 -0.78 31.99 -12.19
C ALA A 51 0.48 31.19 -12.57
N GLY A 52 0.32 29.92 -12.98
CA GLY A 52 1.44 29.06 -13.37
C GLY A 52 1.96 28.15 -12.26
N GLY A 53 1.39 28.19 -11.09
CA GLY A 53 1.74 27.42 -9.90
C GLY A 53 1.82 28.31 -8.66
N GLY A 54 1.89 27.67 -7.48
CA GLY A 54 2.01 28.40 -6.22
C GLY A 54 1.69 27.57 -4.99
N THR A 55 1.70 28.22 -3.84
CA THR A 55 1.40 27.58 -2.55
C THR A 55 0.13 28.18 -1.94
N VAL A 56 -0.84 27.33 -1.67
CA VAL A 56 -2.03 27.68 -0.88
C VAL A 56 -1.81 27.17 0.54
N ARG A 57 -1.61 28.08 1.49
CA ARG A 57 -1.34 27.78 2.89
C ARG A 57 -2.63 27.85 3.70
N LEU A 58 -2.94 26.77 4.41
CA LEU A 58 -4.03 26.74 5.38
C LEU A 58 -3.46 27.01 6.77
N GLY A 59 -3.91 28.10 7.39
CA GLY A 59 -3.51 28.48 8.74
C GLY A 59 -4.11 27.55 9.80
N ALA A 60 -3.58 27.64 11.04
CA ALA A 60 -4.09 26.88 12.17
C ALA A 60 -5.62 27.03 12.35
N GLY A 61 -6.28 25.96 12.76
CA GLY A 61 -7.73 25.87 12.95
C GLY A 61 -8.38 24.91 11.96
N THR A 62 -9.71 24.80 12.05
CA THR A 62 -10.49 23.85 11.25
C THR A 62 -10.99 24.50 9.97
N HIS A 63 -10.72 23.85 8.86
CA HIS A 63 -11.24 24.17 7.53
C HIS A 63 -12.21 23.05 7.11
N ALA A 64 -13.50 23.26 7.34
CA ALA A 64 -14.54 22.31 6.92
C ALA A 64 -14.71 22.36 5.40
N VAL A 65 -14.61 21.20 4.74
CA VAL A 65 -14.71 21.12 3.28
C VAL A 65 -15.47 19.87 2.85
N LYS A 66 -16.02 19.89 1.64
CA LYS A 66 -16.64 18.72 1.01
C LYS A 66 -15.63 17.97 0.15
N SER A 67 -15.09 18.60 -0.88
CA SER A 67 -14.07 18.02 -1.74
C SER A 67 -13.22 19.11 -2.37
N LEU A 68 -11.91 18.91 -2.39
CA LEU A 68 -10.96 19.83 -3.01
C LEU A 68 -10.28 19.16 -4.20
N ARG A 69 -9.92 19.92 -5.22
CA ARG A 69 -9.07 19.48 -6.32
C ARG A 69 -7.76 20.26 -6.30
N VAL A 70 -6.65 19.60 -6.00
CA VAL A 70 -5.31 20.18 -6.14
C VAL A 70 -4.88 20.05 -7.61
N ARG A 71 -4.35 21.16 -8.16
CA ARG A 71 -3.98 21.30 -9.57
C ARG A 71 -2.49 21.17 -9.79
N SER A 72 -2.07 21.05 -11.05
CA SER A 72 -0.66 21.02 -11.43
C SER A 72 0.10 22.22 -10.91
N ARG A 73 1.33 22.02 -10.45
CA ARG A 73 2.24 23.04 -9.89
C ARG A 73 1.69 23.78 -8.68
N VAL A 74 0.69 23.21 -7.99
CA VAL A 74 0.12 23.78 -6.77
C VAL A 74 0.53 22.92 -5.57
N THR A 75 1.00 23.59 -4.54
CA THR A 75 1.23 23.02 -3.21
C THR A 75 0.09 23.41 -2.28
N LEU A 76 -0.66 22.43 -1.79
CA LEU A 76 -1.56 22.63 -0.64
C LEU A 76 -0.76 22.41 0.63
N TYR A 77 -0.55 23.48 1.39
CA TYR A 77 0.30 23.49 2.57
C TYR A 77 -0.51 23.69 3.84
N LEU A 78 -0.40 22.77 4.78
CA LEU A 78 -1.09 22.81 6.08
C LEU A 78 -0.10 23.27 7.15
N GLU A 79 -0.32 24.45 7.72
CA GLU A 79 0.48 24.95 8.85
C GLU A 79 0.23 24.09 10.11
N LYS A 80 1.11 24.18 11.08
CA LYS A 80 0.94 23.51 12.37
C LYS A 80 -0.42 23.85 12.98
N GLY A 81 -1.20 22.81 13.31
CA GLY A 81 -2.55 22.96 13.86
C GLY A 81 -3.63 23.26 12.83
N ALA A 82 -3.31 23.29 11.54
CA ALA A 82 -4.32 23.32 10.49
C ALA A 82 -5.01 21.95 10.38
N MET A 83 -6.33 21.94 10.26
CA MET A 83 -7.11 20.72 10.04
C MET A 83 -8.07 20.92 8.87
N ILE A 84 -7.92 20.10 7.84
CA ILE A 84 -8.96 19.91 6.82
C ILE A 84 -9.95 18.90 7.41
N LEU A 85 -11.22 19.30 7.54
CA LEU A 85 -12.29 18.47 8.06
C LEU A 85 -13.31 18.17 6.96
N GLY A 86 -13.46 16.90 6.59
CA GLY A 86 -14.43 16.45 5.61
C GLY A 86 -15.88 16.48 6.09
N SER A 87 -16.81 16.32 5.19
CA SER A 87 -18.22 16.07 5.52
C SER A 87 -18.43 14.64 5.99
N ARG A 88 -19.38 14.40 6.89
CA ARG A 88 -19.83 13.05 7.27
C ARG A 88 -20.74 12.40 6.25
N ASN A 89 -21.34 13.19 5.39
CA ASN A 89 -22.25 12.68 4.37
C ASN A 89 -21.45 12.19 3.15
N PRO A 90 -21.44 10.89 2.82
CA PRO A 90 -20.73 10.38 1.65
C PRO A 90 -21.25 10.94 0.31
N GLU A 91 -22.46 11.45 0.27
CA GLU A 91 -23.05 12.08 -0.93
C GLU A 91 -22.55 13.51 -1.19
N ASP A 92 -21.86 14.14 -0.23
CA ASP A 92 -21.23 15.45 -0.43
C ASP A 92 -19.95 15.38 -1.28
N TYR A 93 -19.50 14.17 -1.60
CA TYR A 93 -18.27 13.95 -2.38
C TYR A 93 -18.64 13.45 -3.77
N PHE A 94 -18.25 14.19 -4.79
CA PHE A 94 -18.46 13.80 -6.18
C PHE A 94 -17.37 14.39 -7.08
N ILE A 95 -17.14 13.71 -8.20
CA ILE A 95 -16.34 14.26 -9.28
C ILE A 95 -17.28 15.07 -10.16
N LEU A 96 -16.97 16.33 -10.35
CA LEU A 96 -17.75 17.20 -11.23
C LEU A 96 -17.48 16.80 -12.69
N ASP A 97 -18.53 16.76 -13.54
CA ASP A 97 -18.39 16.58 -14.99
C ASP A 97 -17.48 17.65 -15.62
N SER A 98 -17.36 18.80 -14.95
CA SER A 98 -16.45 19.89 -15.32
C SER A 98 -14.99 19.65 -14.93
N ASP A 99 -14.68 18.58 -14.16
CA ASP A 99 -13.30 18.21 -13.84
C ASP A 99 -12.59 17.71 -15.10
N ARG A 100 -12.23 18.63 -15.97
CA ARG A 100 -11.41 18.30 -17.14
C ARG A 100 -10.07 17.78 -16.67
N ILE A 101 -9.69 16.66 -17.25
CA ILE A 101 -8.38 16.05 -17.06
C ILE A 101 -7.34 17.01 -17.61
N GLU A 102 -6.37 17.37 -16.79
CA GLU A 102 -5.20 18.07 -17.29
C GLU A 102 -4.46 17.15 -18.26
N PRO A 103 -4.02 17.63 -19.43
CA PRO A 103 -3.31 16.79 -20.37
C PRO A 103 -2.07 16.22 -19.69
N VAL A 104 -2.01 14.90 -19.59
CA VAL A 104 -0.83 14.18 -19.15
C VAL A 104 0.09 14.03 -20.35
N SER A 105 1.39 14.27 -20.17
CA SER A 105 2.35 14.00 -21.24
C SER A 105 2.24 12.54 -21.69
N PRO A 106 2.04 12.27 -22.99
CA PRO A 106 1.93 10.90 -23.49
C PRO A 106 3.13 10.02 -23.14
N SER A 107 4.32 10.61 -22.95
CA SER A 107 5.53 9.90 -22.54
C SER A 107 5.49 9.41 -21.06
N LEU A 108 4.53 9.85 -20.28
CA LEU A 108 4.37 9.49 -18.88
C LEU A 108 3.27 8.44 -18.67
N ILE A 109 2.42 8.23 -19.66
CA ILE A 109 1.42 7.19 -19.66
C ILE A 109 2.14 5.90 -20.06
N THR A 110 2.36 5.02 -19.09
CA THR A 110 3.03 3.74 -19.30
C THR A 110 2.13 2.67 -19.91
N HIS A 111 0.84 2.94 -20.00
CA HIS A 111 -0.17 2.15 -20.70
C HIS A 111 -0.59 2.85 -21.99
N GLU A 112 -0.97 2.10 -23.00
CA GLU A 112 -1.67 2.65 -24.17
C GLU A 112 -2.80 3.55 -23.68
N ALA A 113 -2.77 4.78 -24.11
CA ALA A 113 -3.62 5.92 -23.80
C ALA A 113 -4.94 5.57 -23.06
N TRP A 114 -4.87 5.22 -21.81
CA TRP A 114 -6.05 5.07 -20.99
C TRP A 114 -6.58 6.44 -20.61
N THR A 115 -7.81 6.69 -20.94
CA THR A 115 -8.51 7.84 -20.39
C THR A 115 -8.65 7.63 -18.87
N ILE A 116 -8.79 8.70 -18.10
CA ILE A 116 -9.14 8.56 -16.66
C ILE A 116 -10.40 7.73 -16.50
N GLU A 117 -11.33 7.84 -17.42
CA GLU A 117 -12.54 7.05 -17.44
C GLU A 117 -12.23 5.54 -17.56
N GLN A 118 -11.30 5.15 -18.42
CA GLN A 118 -10.85 3.76 -18.54
C GLN A 118 -10.07 3.29 -17.31
N SER A 119 -9.20 4.12 -16.76
CA SER A 119 -8.50 3.86 -15.50
C SER A 119 -9.51 3.66 -14.35
N CYS A 120 -10.57 4.43 -14.34
CA CYS A 120 -11.65 4.32 -13.36
C CYS A 120 -12.53 3.09 -13.56
N THR A 121 -12.77 2.66 -14.80
CA THR A 121 -13.59 1.47 -15.10
C THR A 121 -12.84 0.18 -14.85
N LEU A 122 -11.53 0.22 -14.77
CA LEU A 122 -10.67 -0.94 -14.53
C LEU A 122 -10.40 -1.19 -13.04
N ASP A 123 -10.83 -0.30 -12.17
CA ASP A 123 -10.75 -0.55 -10.74
C ASP A 123 -11.77 -1.63 -10.35
N ASN A 124 -11.34 -2.57 -9.54
CA ASN A 124 -12.01 -3.81 -9.15
C ASN A 124 -13.43 -3.70 -8.70
N PHE A 125 -13.77 -2.55 -8.24
CA PHE A 125 -15.00 -2.31 -7.54
C PHE A 125 -16.05 -1.66 -8.44
N THR A 126 -15.79 -1.62 -9.73
CA THR A 126 -16.56 -0.86 -10.72
C THR A 126 -17.79 -1.57 -11.24
N LYS A 127 -18.68 -1.96 -10.39
CA LYS A 127 -20.07 -2.16 -10.82
C LYS A 127 -20.89 -0.86 -10.82
N TYR A 128 -20.27 0.26 -10.44
CA TYR A 128 -20.89 1.59 -10.38
C TYR A 128 -20.19 2.58 -11.31
N PRO A 129 -20.80 3.74 -11.58
CA PRO A 129 -20.12 4.79 -12.32
C PRO A 129 -18.72 5.00 -11.76
N ALA A 130 -17.73 4.82 -12.58
CA ALA A 130 -16.32 4.89 -12.23
C ALA A 130 -15.95 6.13 -11.42
N SER A 131 -16.66 7.22 -11.64
CA SER A 131 -16.53 8.48 -10.93
C SER A 131 -16.70 8.37 -9.41
N ARG A 132 -17.60 7.52 -8.88
CA ARG A 132 -17.82 7.43 -7.43
C ARG A 132 -16.64 6.84 -6.69
N TRP A 133 -15.98 5.85 -7.24
CA TRP A 133 -14.80 5.23 -6.63
C TRP A 133 -13.59 6.16 -6.59
N ASN A 134 -13.57 7.16 -7.44
CA ASN A 134 -12.52 8.16 -7.49
C ASN A 134 -12.82 9.40 -6.65
N ASN A 135 -13.99 9.45 -6.01
CA ASN A 135 -14.31 10.50 -5.05
C ASN A 135 -13.29 10.54 -3.92
N GLY A 136 -12.97 11.74 -3.50
CA GLY A 136 -12.02 11.96 -2.42
C GLY A 136 -12.20 13.30 -1.74
N LEU A 137 -11.77 13.37 -0.50
CA LEU A 137 -11.69 14.64 0.22
C LEU A 137 -10.72 15.59 -0.49
N ILE A 138 -9.58 15.06 -0.96
CA ILE A 138 -8.65 15.78 -1.82
C ILE A 138 -8.41 14.95 -3.08
N ARG A 139 -8.57 15.56 -4.25
CA ARG A 139 -8.40 14.93 -5.54
C ARG A 139 -7.29 15.58 -6.34
N LEU A 140 -6.53 14.77 -7.07
CA LEU A 140 -5.53 15.19 -8.04
C LEU A 140 -5.76 14.37 -9.31
N LEU A 141 -6.18 15.01 -10.38
CA LEU A 141 -6.54 14.35 -11.63
C LEU A 141 -5.64 14.88 -12.75
N GLY A 142 -4.71 14.06 -13.25
CA GLY A 142 -3.74 14.45 -14.28
C GLY A 142 -2.73 15.50 -13.82
N ALA A 143 -2.54 15.68 -12.51
CA ALA A 143 -1.72 16.76 -11.98
C ALA A 143 -0.23 16.46 -12.11
N THR A 144 0.55 17.47 -12.49
CA THR A 144 2.00 17.42 -12.57
C THR A 144 2.62 18.39 -11.57
N ASP A 145 3.71 17.99 -10.90
CA ASP A 145 4.46 18.80 -9.92
C ASP A 145 3.55 19.33 -8.79
N ALA A 146 2.66 18.48 -8.28
CA ALA A 146 1.72 18.84 -7.23
C ALA A 146 2.16 18.31 -5.87
N ALA A 147 1.80 19.02 -4.81
CA ALA A 147 2.15 18.61 -3.47
C ALA A 147 1.05 18.84 -2.43
N ILE A 148 0.98 17.95 -1.45
CA ILE A 148 0.26 18.15 -0.20
C ILE A 148 1.29 18.03 0.93
N ILE A 149 1.54 19.13 1.62
CA ILE A 149 2.57 19.20 2.64
C ILE A 149 1.95 19.69 3.95
N GLY A 150 2.24 19.00 5.03
CA GLY A 150 1.80 19.40 6.36
C GLY A 150 2.95 19.57 7.34
N GLU A 151 2.88 20.60 8.18
CA GLU A 151 3.74 20.70 9.34
C GLU A 151 3.34 19.68 10.42
N PRO A 152 4.24 19.30 11.34
CA PRO A 152 3.89 18.40 12.44
C PRO A 152 2.69 18.93 13.23
N GLY A 153 1.66 18.07 13.37
CA GLY A 153 0.40 18.42 14.02
C GLY A 153 -0.68 18.96 13.09
N SER A 154 -0.43 19.01 11.77
CA SER A 154 -1.48 19.24 10.78
C SER A 154 -2.25 17.95 10.49
N VAL A 155 -3.54 18.08 10.19
CA VAL A 155 -4.46 16.95 10.06
C VAL A 155 -5.34 17.07 8.81
N ILE A 156 -5.52 15.95 8.13
CA ILE A 156 -6.58 15.72 7.14
C ILE A 156 -7.53 14.71 7.77
N ASP A 157 -8.71 15.14 8.20
CA ASP A 157 -9.71 14.30 8.86
C ASP A 157 -10.89 14.09 7.91
N GLY A 158 -11.09 12.86 7.47
CA GLY A 158 -12.21 12.51 6.62
C GLY A 158 -13.57 12.64 7.31
N HIS A 159 -13.57 12.68 8.64
CA HIS A 159 -14.79 12.77 9.47
C HIS A 159 -15.68 11.52 9.38
N ASP A 160 -15.11 10.40 8.93
CA ASP A 160 -15.74 9.08 8.80
C ASP A 160 -17.00 9.06 7.91
N PRO A 161 -16.95 9.50 6.67
CA PRO A 161 -18.07 9.49 5.72
C PRO A 161 -18.25 8.10 5.11
N TYR A 162 -18.39 7.08 5.95
CA TYR A 162 -18.56 5.71 5.49
C TYR A 162 -19.99 5.47 5.04
N ASP A 163 -20.14 4.84 3.85
CA ASP A 163 -21.45 4.39 3.33
C ASP A 163 -21.63 2.89 3.62
N PRO A 164 -22.42 2.53 4.65
CA PRO A 164 -22.62 1.13 5.03
C PRO A 164 -23.50 0.36 4.06
N VAL A 165 -24.28 1.04 3.23
CA VAL A 165 -25.19 0.43 2.24
C VAL A 165 -24.42 0.08 0.97
N GLY A 166 -23.54 0.97 0.53
CA GLY A 166 -22.75 0.80 -0.69
C GLY A 166 -21.56 -0.14 -0.53
N GLU A 167 -20.95 -0.15 0.64
CA GLU A 167 -19.70 -0.84 0.99
C GLU A 167 -18.73 -1.10 -0.20
N GLU A 168 -18.61 -2.31 -0.72
CA GLU A 168 -17.66 -2.63 -1.79
C GLU A 168 -17.98 -1.99 -3.15
N PHE A 169 -19.17 -1.40 -3.29
CA PHE A 169 -19.51 -0.65 -4.50
C PHE A 169 -19.21 0.84 -4.35
N TYR A 170 -19.33 1.37 -3.14
CA TYR A 170 -18.90 2.70 -2.74
C TYR A 170 -18.91 2.79 -1.22
N ARG A 171 -17.77 2.64 -0.59
CA ARG A 171 -17.62 2.71 0.88
C ARG A 171 -17.64 4.13 1.44
N GLY A 172 -17.66 5.10 0.58
CA GLY A 172 -17.41 6.50 0.88
C GLY A 172 -16.19 7.03 0.13
N PRO A 173 -15.87 8.32 0.28
CA PRO A 173 -14.75 8.95 -0.42
C PRO A 173 -13.40 8.45 0.09
N GLN A 174 -12.42 8.47 -0.80
CA GLN A 174 -11.01 8.36 -0.44
C GLN A 174 -10.59 9.57 0.41
N GLY A 175 -9.53 9.44 1.20
CA GLY A 175 -8.91 10.61 1.81
C GLY A 175 -8.23 11.48 0.76
N ILE A 176 -7.28 10.90 0.03
CA ILE A 176 -6.63 11.51 -1.13
C ILE A 176 -6.79 10.55 -2.31
N SER A 177 -7.33 11.04 -3.42
CA SER A 177 -7.44 10.32 -4.69
C SER A 177 -6.59 11.00 -5.75
N ALA A 178 -5.51 10.35 -6.21
CA ALA A 178 -4.62 10.86 -7.24
C ALA A 178 -4.58 9.89 -8.42
N ILE A 179 -4.87 10.38 -9.63
CA ILE A 179 -4.95 9.56 -10.84
C ILE A 179 -4.17 10.25 -11.95
N ASN A 180 -3.34 9.49 -12.67
CA ASN A 180 -2.50 9.98 -13.77
C ASN A 180 -1.61 11.17 -13.37
N CYS A 181 -1.08 11.17 -12.15
CA CYS A 181 -0.23 12.23 -11.64
C CYS A 181 1.25 11.96 -11.93
N THR A 182 2.02 13.04 -12.06
CA THR A 182 3.47 12.97 -12.21
C THR A 182 4.15 13.93 -11.23
N ASN A 183 5.24 13.49 -10.58
CA ASN A 183 5.95 14.27 -9.57
C ASN A 183 5.03 14.69 -8.41
N LEU A 184 4.36 13.71 -7.80
CA LEU A 184 3.47 13.96 -6.66
C LEU A 184 4.25 13.84 -5.34
N THR A 185 4.15 14.87 -4.49
CA THR A 185 4.72 14.86 -3.14
C THR A 185 3.63 14.92 -2.07
N LEU A 186 3.67 13.96 -1.15
CA LEU A 186 2.79 13.83 0.02
C LEU A 186 3.68 13.81 1.27
N CYS A 187 3.60 14.82 2.15
CA CYS A 187 4.60 14.94 3.21
C CYS A 187 4.03 15.50 4.52
N GLY A 188 4.37 14.87 5.65
CA GLY A 188 4.38 15.45 6.99
C GLY A 188 3.05 15.55 7.73
N TYR A 189 1.91 15.31 7.11
CA TYR A 189 0.58 15.41 7.71
C TYR A 189 0.11 14.09 8.35
N THR A 190 -0.88 14.21 9.21
CA THR A 190 -1.70 13.08 9.67
C THR A 190 -2.99 13.03 8.87
N ILE A 191 -3.33 11.87 8.29
CA ILE A 191 -4.63 11.61 7.66
C ILE A 191 -5.39 10.55 8.45
N ARG A 192 -6.69 10.76 8.68
CA ARG A 192 -7.48 9.84 9.51
C ARG A 192 -8.96 9.84 9.16
N ASN A 193 -9.68 8.82 9.64
CA ASN A 193 -11.14 8.71 9.57
C ASN A 193 -11.68 8.87 8.15
N THR A 194 -11.02 8.29 7.16
CA THR A 194 -11.48 8.32 5.78
C THR A 194 -12.63 7.34 5.55
N GLY A 195 -13.55 7.65 4.67
CA GLY A 195 -14.67 6.76 4.34
C GLY A 195 -14.20 5.49 3.63
N ASN A 196 -13.18 5.60 2.82
CA ASN A 196 -12.50 4.51 2.13
C ASN A 196 -10.98 4.58 2.41
N TRP A 197 -10.10 4.27 1.46
CA TRP A 197 -8.65 4.31 1.64
C TRP A 197 -8.13 5.71 1.97
N ALA A 198 -7.12 5.78 2.81
CA ALA A 198 -6.52 7.08 3.14
C ALA A 198 -5.85 7.72 1.92
N HIS A 199 -5.13 6.91 1.13
CA HIS A 199 -4.53 7.33 -0.13
C HIS A 199 -4.84 6.30 -1.21
N ARG A 200 -5.41 6.75 -2.31
CA ARG A 200 -5.57 6.01 -3.54
C ARG A 200 -4.78 6.70 -4.64
N ILE A 201 -3.73 6.06 -5.12
CA ILE A 201 -2.88 6.58 -6.19
C ILE A 201 -2.92 5.59 -7.34
N ALA A 202 -3.35 6.03 -8.51
CA ALA A 202 -3.47 5.18 -9.68
C ALA A 202 -2.72 5.76 -10.88
N ASP A 203 -2.12 4.90 -11.70
CA ASP A 203 -1.49 5.23 -12.99
C ASP A 203 -0.55 6.45 -12.93
N SER A 204 0.17 6.57 -11.82
CA SER A 204 0.96 7.76 -11.51
C SER A 204 2.45 7.44 -11.50
N ARG A 205 3.27 8.47 -11.72
CA ARG A 205 4.72 8.32 -11.80
C ARG A 205 5.44 9.33 -10.92
N ASN A 206 6.59 8.89 -10.35
CA ASN A 206 7.41 9.68 -9.44
C ASN A 206 6.59 10.21 -8.26
N VAL A 207 6.05 9.27 -7.49
CA VAL A 207 5.25 9.55 -6.30
C VAL A 207 6.11 9.41 -5.06
N ARG A 208 6.13 10.43 -4.21
CA ARG A 208 6.87 10.46 -2.96
C ARG A 208 5.92 10.71 -1.79
N ALA A 209 5.83 9.75 -0.87
CA ALA A 209 5.18 9.92 0.42
C ALA A 209 6.26 9.90 1.52
N GLU A 210 6.32 10.91 2.37
CA GLU A 210 7.34 11.01 3.41
C GLU A 210 6.75 11.51 4.73
N LYS A 211 7.04 10.79 5.82
CA LYS A 211 6.59 11.16 7.18
C LYS A 211 5.08 11.39 7.29
N VAL A 212 4.31 10.66 6.52
CA VAL A 212 2.85 10.67 6.58
C VAL A 212 2.40 9.69 7.66
N THR A 213 1.40 10.10 8.43
CA THR A 213 0.74 9.23 9.40
C THR A 213 -0.69 8.97 8.97
N GLY A 214 -1.04 7.70 8.70
CA GLY A 214 -2.41 7.26 8.38
C GLY A 214 -3.01 6.52 9.58
N LEU A 215 -4.20 6.93 10.03
CA LEU A 215 -4.85 6.36 11.20
C LEU A 215 -6.30 5.99 10.91
N ALA A 216 -6.71 4.79 11.35
CA ALA A 216 -8.07 4.26 11.16
C ALA A 216 -8.47 4.10 9.68
N GLY A 217 -9.75 3.96 9.40
CA GLY A 217 -10.27 3.80 8.04
C GLY A 217 -10.02 2.40 7.46
N HIS A 218 -9.78 2.37 6.16
CA HIS A 218 -9.44 1.18 5.40
C HIS A 218 -7.93 1.12 5.11
N ASP A 219 -7.49 0.97 3.84
CA ASP A 219 -6.06 0.92 3.51
C ASP A 219 -5.37 2.25 3.81
N GLY A 220 -4.12 2.15 4.25
CA GLY A 220 -3.30 3.33 4.51
C GLY A 220 -2.78 3.98 3.22
N PHE A 221 -2.22 3.17 2.31
CA PHE A 221 -1.66 3.63 1.04
C PHE A 221 -1.88 2.59 -0.05
N HIS A 222 -2.78 2.88 -0.98
CA HIS A 222 -3.16 1.97 -2.05
C HIS A 222 -2.67 2.51 -3.40
N ILE A 223 -1.79 1.77 -4.09
CA ILE A 223 -1.17 2.18 -5.35
C ILE A 223 -1.37 1.12 -6.44
N ASN A 224 -1.89 1.53 -7.59
CA ASN A 224 -2.09 0.65 -8.74
C ASN A 224 -1.49 1.26 -10.00
N GLY A 225 -0.80 0.47 -10.79
CA GLY A 225 -0.27 0.92 -12.07
C GLY A 225 0.81 2.02 -11.96
N CYS A 226 1.44 2.18 -10.80
CA CYS A 226 2.37 3.28 -10.54
C CYS A 226 3.82 2.91 -10.80
N ASP A 227 4.61 3.90 -11.22
CA ASP A 227 6.05 3.78 -11.42
C ASP A 227 6.82 4.77 -10.54
N GLN A 228 7.99 4.35 -10.04
CA GLN A 228 8.89 5.19 -9.24
C GLN A 228 8.21 5.74 -7.99
N VAL A 229 7.77 4.82 -7.11
CA VAL A 229 7.09 5.19 -5.86
C VAL A 229 8.06 5.08 -4.69
N ARG A 230 8.05 6.07 -3.81
CA ARG A 230 8.86 6.14 -2.59
C ARG A 230 7.95 6.42 -1.39
N ILE A 231 7.88 5.49 -0.44
CA ILE A 231 7.12 5.62 0.82
C ILE A 231 8.13 5.53 1.96
N LEU A 232 8.43 6.65 2.60
CA LEU A 232 9.59 6.80 3.47
C LEU A 232 9.22 7.34 4.86
N GLY A 233 9.59 6.62 5.91
CA GLY A 233 9.38 7.06 7.30
C GLY A 233 7.92 7.29 7.66
N CYS A 234 7.01 6.56 7.03
CA CYS A 234 5.57 6.70 7.26
C CYS A 234 5.08 5.78 8.38
N THR A 235 3.98 6.15 9.00
CA THR A 235 3.28 5.34 10.00
C THR A 235 1.86 5.08 9.54
N PHE A 236 1.49 3.80 9.39
CA PHE A 236 0.12 3.42 9.07
C PHE A 236 -0.43 2.49 10.15
N LYS A 237 -1.53 2.93 10.80
CA LYS A 237 -2.31 2.15 11.74
C LYS A 237 -3.73 2.09 11.22
N THR A 238 -4.10 0.98 10.58
CA THR A 238 -5.30 0.87 9.74
C THR A 238 -6.20 -0.26 10.19
N GLY A 239 -7.44 -0.24 9.76
CA GLY A 239 -8.37 -1.35 9.95
C GLY A 239 -8.27 -2.39 8.84
N ASP A 240 -7.85 -1.98 7.64
CA ASP A 240 -7.57 -2.84 6.49
C ASP A 240 -6.07 -2.80 6.17
N ASP A 241 -5.61 -3.09 4.97
CA ASP A 241 -4.19 -3.23 4.66
C ASP A 241 -3.41 -1.91 4.85
N CYS A 242 -2.18 -1.96 5.37
CA CYS A 242 -1.40 -0.73 5.53
C CYS A 242 -0.91 -0.18 4.21
N ILE A 243 -0.27 -1.02 3.39
CA ILE A 243 0.20 -0.67 2.05
C ILE A 243 -0.28 -1.73 1.07
N ALA A 244 -1.11 -1.33 0.13
CA ALA A 244 -1.73 -2.21 -0.82
C ALA A 244 -1.51 -1.77 -2.28
N GLY A 245 -1.75 -2.68 -3.22
CA GLY A 245 -1.74 -2.41 -4.65
C GLY A 245 -1.01 -3.42 -5.50
N PHE A 246 -1.11 -3.27 -6.81
CA PHE A 246 -0.51 -4.19 -7.79
C PHE A 246 -0.13 -3.46 -9.08
N ASP A 247 0.57 -4.18 -9.97
CA ASP A 247 1.09 -3.68 -11.25
C ASP A 247 1.97 -2.42 -11.10
N ASN A 248 2.71 -2.33 -10.01
CA ASN A 248 3.63 -1.23 -9.73
C ASN A 248 5.07 -1.57 -10.12
N THR A 249 5.89 -0.54 -10.37
CA THR A 249 7.29 -0.71 -10.74
C THR A 249 8.18 0.28 -10.04
N ASP A 250 9.40 -0.18 -9.67
CA ASP A 250 10.39 0.64 -8.96
C ASP A 250 9.80 1.28 -7.70
N VAL A 251 9.38 0.42 -6.77
CA VAL A 251 8.77 0.84 -5.51
C VAL A 251 9.76 0.66 -4.36
N VAL A 252 9.96 1.69 -3.57
CA VAL A 252 10.73 1.61 -2.32
C VAL A 252 9.85 2.01 -1.15
N VAL A 253 9.69 1.09 -0.19
CA VAL A 253 9.08 1.35 1.12
C VAL A 253 10.16 1.20 2.17
N ARG A 254 10.44 2.27 2.93
CA ARG A 254 11.56 2.27 3.87
C ARG A 254 11.23 2.98 5.18
N ASP A 255 11.78 2.44 6.29
CA ASP A 255 11.68 3.02 7.64
C ASP A 255 10.22 3.26 8.07
N CYS A 256 9.28 2.40 7.66
CA CYS A 256 7.86 2.54 7.97
C CYS A 256 7.45 1.70 9.17
N PHE A 257 6.51 2.22 9.97
CA PHE A 257 5.83 1.49 11.03
C PHE A 257 4.41 1.15 10.60
N LEU A 258 4.05 -0.15 10.68
CA LEU A 258 2.78 -0.69 10.20
C LEU A 258 2.06 -1.47 11.31
N ASN A 259 0.77 -1.20 11.48
CA ASN A 259 -0.13 -1.89 12.41
C ASN A 259 -1.52 -1.97 11.78
N THR A 260 -2.10 -3.15 11.70
CA THR A 260 -3.39 -3.33 11.04
C THR A 260 -4.13 -4.57 11.54
N ALA A 261 -5.43 -4.63 11.28
CA ALA A 261 -6.24 -5.83 11.42
C ALA A 261 -6.26 -6.71 10.15
N CYS A 262 -5.45 -6.41 9.13
CA CYS A 262 -5.32 -7.16 7.88
C CYS A 262 -3.85 -7.42 7.54
N SER A 263 -3.36 -7.03 6.39
CA SER A 263 -1.98 -7.27 6.00
C SER A 263 -1.12 -6.01 6.11
N GLY A 264 0.11 -6.15 6.57
CA GLY A 264 1.06 -5.03 6.53
C GLY A 264 1.31 -4.58 5.10
N PHE A 265 1.56 -5.55 4.23
CA PHE A 265 1.64 -5.38 2.79
C PHE A 265 0.67 -6.33 2.10
N ARG A 266 -0.23 -5.81 1.29
CA ARG A 266 -1.03 -6.56 0.34
C ARG A 266 -0.69 -6.08 -1.06
N PHE A 267 0.36 -6.68 -1.66
CA PHE A 267 1.10 -5.99 -2.69
C PHE A 267 1.61 -6.88 -3.81
N ALA A 268 1.72 -6.31 -5.01
CA ALA A 268 2.49 -6.86 -6.11
C ALA A 268 3.16 -5.75 -6.93
N GLY A 269 4.23 -6.11 -7.60
CA GLY A 269 4.98 -5.22 -8.48
C GLY A 269 6.28 -5.83 -8.96
N THR A 270 7.01 -5.05 -9.75
CA THR A 270 8.33 -5.40 -10.26
C THR A 270 9.37 -4.43 -9.73
N ASP A 271 10.55 -4.93 -9.35
CA ASP A 271 11.61 -4.12 -8.73
C ASP A 271 11.12 -3.39 -7.47
N VAL A 272 10.63 -4.17 -6.48
CA VAL A 272 10.09 -3.68 -5.20
C VAL A 272 11.11 -3.90 -4.10
N LEU A 273 11.42 -2.85 -3.34
CA LEU A 273 12.25 -2.91 -2.14
C LEU A 273 11.44 -2.47 -0.92
N ILE A 274 11.23 -3.39 0.02
CA ILE A 274 10.69 -3.11 1.35
C ILE A 274 11.83 -3.24 2.34
N GLU A 275 12.23 -2.14 2.97
CA GLU A 275 13.44 -2.10 3.78
C GLU A 275 13.22 -1.42 5.13
N LYS A 276 13.78 -2.01 6.21
CA LYS A 276 13.75 -1.45 7.57
C LYS A 276 12.35 -1.11 8.07
N CYS A 277 11.36 -1.88 7.64
CA CYS A 277 9.98 -1.71 8.11
C CYS A 277 9.72 -2.56 9.35
N THR A 278 8.91 -2.02 10.25
CA THR A 278 8.49 -2.70 11.47
C THR A 278 6.97 -2.90 11.47
N LEU A 279 6.54 -4.14 11.69
CA LEU A 279 5.14 -4.49 11.84
C LEU A 279 4.86 -5.01 13.25
N ARG A 280 3.76 -4.55 13.84
CA ARG A 280 3.32 -5.04 15.14
C ARG A 280 1.82 -5.29 15.16
N GLY A 281 1.42 -6.51 15.45
CA GLY A 281 0.05 -6.91 15.78
C GLY A 281 -0.16 -7.00 17.30
N PRO A 282 -1.41 -7.08 17.75
CA PRO A 282 -2.62 -6.96 16.95
C PRO A 282 -2.86 -5.54 16.46
N GLY A 283 -3.82 -5.37 15.52
CA GLY A 283 -4.22 -4.07 15.02
C GLY A 283 -4.84 -3.19 16.12
N GLU A 284 -4.45 -1.93 16.18
CA GLU A 284 -5.08 -0.94 17.07
C GLU A 284 -6.51 -0.56 16.62
N TYR A 285 -6.75 -0.64 15.31
CA TYR A 285 -8.06 -0.44 14.69
C TYR A 285 -8.57 -1.76 14.14
N GLY A 286 -9.84 -2.10 14.46
CA GLY A 286 -10.45 -3.30 13.95
C GLY A 286 -10.83 -3.20 12.48
N PHE A 287 -10.89 -4.35 11.79
CA PHE A 287 -11.33 -4.41 10.40
C PHE A 287 -12.84 -4.13 10.30
N ARG A 288 -13.21 -2.99 9.71
CA ARG A 288 -14.61 -2.56 9.58
C ARG A 288 -15.48 -3.58 8.83
N GLY A 289 -14.93 -4.25 7.82
CA GLY A 289 -15.62 -5.32 7.10
C GLY A 289 -16.08 -6.49 7.98
N ALA A 290 -15.49 -6.67 9.17
CA ALA A 290 -15.89 -7.68 10.14
C ALA A 290 -17.05 -7.23 11.09
N LEU A 291 -17.55 -6.00 10.98
CA LEU A 291 -18.77 -5.57 11.64
C LEU A 291 -19.99 -6.25 11.03
N SER A 292 -21.02 -6.49 11.84
CA SER A 292 -22.32 -6.91 11.31
C SER A 292 -22.93 -5.82 10.42
N LYS A 293 -23.88 -6.20 9.59
CA LYS A 293 -24.59 -5.23 8.74
C LYS A 293 -25.35 -4.19 9.60
N GLU A 294 -25.92 -4.63 10.70
CA GLU A 294 -26.65 -3.80 11.67
C GLU A 294 -25.72 -2.79 12.34
N ASP A 295 -24.55 -3.25 12.77
CA ASP A 295 -23.54 -2.37 13.37
C ASP A 295 -23.02 -1.31 12.36
N LYS A 296 -22.82 -1.71 11.12
CA LYS A 296 -22.41 -0.78 10.04
C LYS A 296 -23.46 0.29 9.80
N ILE A 297 -24.74 -0.11 9.67
CA ILE A 297 -25.87 0.82 9.48
C ILE A 297 -26.04 1.76 10.69
N ALA A 298 -25.83 1.26 11.88
CA ALA A 298 -25.88 2.05 13.11
C ALA A 298 -24.68 3.01 13.26
N GLY A 299 -23.72 3.01 12.32
CA GLY A 299 -22.53 3.86 12.40
C GLY A 299 -21.58 3.46 13.51
N ALA A 300 -21.53 2.17 13.86
CA ALA A 300 -20.64 1.68 14.89
C ALA A 300 -19.16 1.95 14.52
N PRO A 301 -18.36 2.45 15.48
CA PRO A 301 -16.95 2.68 15.21
C PRO A 301 -16.24 1.36 14.88
N SER A 302 -15.21 1.42 14.00
CA SER A 302 -14.42 0.25 13.60
C SER A 302 -13.83 -0.52 14.80
N GLY A 303 -13.55 0.15 15.90
CA GLY A 303 -13.09 -0.49 17.15
C GLY A 303 -14.07 -1.50 17.77
N ARG A 304 -15.35 -1.52 17.36
CA ARG A 304 -16.29 -2.59 17.71
C ARG A 304 -16.03 -3.90 16.96
N ALA A 305 -15.31 -3.86 15.85
CA ALA A 305 -14.96 -5.07 15.14
C ALA A 305 -14.06 -5.95 16.02
N LYS A 306 -14.51 -7.19 16.26
CA LYS A 306 -13.76 -8.13 17.09
C LYS A 306 -12.49 -8.63 16.42
N ARG A 307 -12.40 -8.55 15.09
CA ARG A 307 -11.26 -8.99 14.33
C ARG A 307 -10.21 -7.86 14.24
N ASN A 308 -9.09 -8.06 14.92
CA ASN A 308 -7.95 -7.15 14.90
C ASN A 308 -6.60 -7.86 14.76
N ASN A 309 -6.61 -9.17 14.45
CA ASN A 309 -5.38 -9.92 14.17
C ASN A 309 -4.75 -9.46 12.85
N MET A 310 -3.43 -9.29 12.84
CA MET A 310 -2.69 -9.07 11.60
C MET A 310 -2.60 -10.39 10.83
N LEU A 311 -3.19 -10.44 9.65
CA LEU A 311 -3.22 -11.65 8.81
C LEU A 311 -1.85 -12.03 8.27
N SER A 312 -1.06 -11.04 7.84
CA SER A 312 0.27 -11.31 7.31
C SER A 312 1.20 -10.11 7.36
N PHE A 313 2.50 -10.38 7.32
CA PHE A 313 3.48 -9.37 6.95
C PHE A 313 3.29 -8.97 5.49
N PHE A 314 3.31 -9.96 4.57
CA PHE A 314 3.14 -9.76 3.14
C PHE A 314 2.13 -10.76 2.58
N THR A 315 1.03 -10.26 2.05
CA THR A 315 0.08 -10.99 1.21
C THR A 315 0.24 -10.53 -0.23
N TYR A 316 0.36 -11.46 -1.15
CA TYR A 316 0.35 -11.14 -2.57
C TYR A 316 -1.02 -10.63 -3.00
N TYR A 317 -1.02 -9.60 -3.87
CA TYR A 317 -2.24 -9.01 -4.40
C TYR A 317 -2.15 -8.81 -5.91
N ALA A 318 -3.10 -9.32 -6.64
CA ALA A 318 -3.28 -9.05 -8.06
C ALA A 318 -4.75 -9.24 -8.43
N ASP A 319 -5.23 -8.47 -9.38
CA ASP A 319 -6.58 -8.56 -9.89
C ASP A 319 -6.60 -8.92 -11.37
N GLY A 320 -7.16 -10.09 -11.67
CA GLY A 320 -7.24 -10.60 -13.04
C GLY A 320 -8.18 -9.82 -13.97
N THR A 321 -8.90 -8.83 -13.46
CA THR A 321 -9.75 -7.96 -14.29
C THR A 321 -9.01 -6.76 -14.86
N HIS A 322 -7.80 -6.50 -14.37
CA HIS A 322 -6.95 -5.42 -14.85
C HIS A 322 -5.99 -5.88 -15.92
N PRO A 323 -5.77 -5.11 -16.98
CA PRO A 323 -4.61 -5.28 -17.85
C PRO A 323 -3.32 -5.07 -17.03
N ILE A 324 -2.38 -5.97 -17.20
CA ILE A 324 -1.15 -6.00 -16.42
C ILE A 324 0.03 -5.77 -17.34
N ARG A 325 0.94 -4.90 -16.95
CA ARG A 325 2.11 -4.57 -17.77
C ARG A 325 3.12 -5.71 -17.83
N ARG A 326 3.32 -6.43 -16.71
CA ARG A 326 4.30 -7.50 -16.58
C ARG A 326 4.03 -8.37 -15.36
N PRO A 327 4.56 -9.60 -15.30
CA PRO A 327 4.56 -10.40 -14.07
C PRO A 327 5.27 -9.67 -12.94
N ALA A 328 4.82 -9.88 -11.71
CA ALA A 328 5.51 -9.39 -10.53
C ALA A 328 6.83 -10.14 -10.33
N ALA A 329 7.89 -9.43 -10.03
CA ALA A 329 9.22 -10.02 -9.85
C ALA A 329 10.15 -9.10 -9.04
N LYS A 330 11.26 -9.65 -8.57
CA LYS A 330 12.30 -8.92 -7.85
C LYS A 330 11.76 -8.15 -6.65
N ILE A 331 10.89 -8.80 -5.90
CA ILE A 331 10.42 -8.26 -4.62
C ILE A 331 11.45 -8.63 -3.56
N ARG A 332 12.01 -7.63 -2.90
CA ARG A 332 13.00 -7.79 -1.84
C ARG A 332 12.51 -7.18 -0.54
N ILE A 333 12.49 -7.99 0.51
CA ILE A 333 12.15 -7.59 1.87
C ILE A 333 13.42 -7.69 2.71
N VAL A 334 13.93 -6.55 3.17
CA VAL A 334 15.30 -6.43 3.73
C VAL A 334 15.26 -5.73 5.08
N ASP A 335 15.98 -6.25 6.06
CA ASP A 335 16.12 -5.65 7.40
C ASP A 335 14.79 -5.36 8.10
N CYS A 336 13.75 -6.13 7.81
CA CYS A 336 12.40 -5.92 8.34
C CYS A 336 12.14 -6.78 9.59
N THR A 337 11.29 -6.26 10.49
CA THR A 337 10.87 -6.99 11.69
C THR A 337 9.35 -7.09 11.75
N SER A 338 8.84 -8.23 12.22
CA SER A 338 7.43 -8.38 12.55
C SER A 338 7.20 -9.11 13.86
N HIS A 339 6.13 -8.73 14.53
CA HIS A 339 5.68 -9.42 15.74
C HIS A 339 4.15 -9.55 15.73
N GLY A 340 3.67 -10.80 15.97
CA GLY A 340 2.25 -11.07 16.14
C GLY A 340 1.44 -11.00 14.85
N THR A 341 2.03 -11.39 13.72
CA THR A 341 1.30 -11.64 12.45
C THR A 341 0.90 -13.11 12.37
N ASP A 342 -0.27 -13.39 11.80
CA ASP A 342 -0.67 -14.79 11.65
C ASP A 342 0.27 -15.54 10.70
N ARG A 343 0.65 -14.93 9.57
CA ARG A 343 1.65 -15.46 8.63
C ARG A 343 2.70 -14.43 8.30
N TYR A 344 3.89 -14.88 7.91
CA TYR A 344 4.89 -13.98 7.36
C TYR A 344 4.66 -13.71 5.87
N PHE A 345 4.34 -14.75 5.09
CA PHE A 345 4.09 -14.67 3.65
C PHE A 345 2.85 -15.45 3.24
N HIS A 346 2.02 -14.84 2.39
CA HIS A 346 0.82 -15.45 1.84
C HIS A 346 0.72 -15.20 0.34
N TYR A 347 0.83 -16.27 -0.45
CA TYR A 347 0.65 -16.30 -1.89
C TYR A 347 -0.13 -17.55 -2.26
N ASN A 348 -1.33 -17.39 -2.79
CA ASN A 348 -2.23 -18.48 -3.18
C ASN A 348 -2.80 -18.20 -4.58
N TYR A 349 -1.90 -18.11 -5.56
CA TYR A 349 -2.21 -17.67 -6.91
C TYR A 349 -3.24 -18.56 -7.59
N GLY A 350 -4.22 -17.92 -8.22
CA GLY A 350 -5.31 -18.58 -8.95
C GLY A 350 -6.44 -19.13 -8.07
N ASN A 351 -6.21 -19.34 -6.76
CA ASN A 351 -7.19 -19.90 -5.84
C ASN A 351 -7.98 -18.84 -5.06
N GLU A 352 -7.48 -17.60 -5.04
CA GLU A 352 -8.14 -16.48 -4.38
C GLU A 352 -8.53 -15.39 -5.38
N LYS A 353 -9.63 -14.70 -5.09
CA LYS A 353 -10.20 -13.67 -5.97
C LYS A 353 -9.18 -12.56 -6.31
N TRP A 354 -8.37 -12.18 -5.34
CA TRP A 354 -7.43 -11.06 -5.43
C TRP A 354 -5.98 -11.50 -5.63
N GLN A 355 -5.76 -12.69 -6.19
CA GLN A 355 -4.43 -13.22 -6.50
C GLN A 355 -4.43 -13.88 -7.88
N ARG A 356 -4.90 -13.15 -8.90
CA ARG A 356 -5.05 -13.63 -10.27
C ARG A 356 -4.55 -12.62 -11.29
N GLY A 357 -4.19 -13.11 -12.47
CA GLY A 357 -3.84 -12.27 -13.62
C GLY A 357 -2.38 -11.83 -13.66
N GLN A 358 -1.71 -11.59 -12.54
CA GLN A 358 -0.30 -11.24 -12.46
C GLN A 358 0.43 -12.25 -11.57
N PRO A 359 1.10 -13.28 -12.10
CA PRO A 359 1.85 -14.22 -11.28
C PRO A 359 3.11 -13.59 -10.70
N LEU A 360 3.57 -14.11 -9.55
CA LEU A 360 4.82 -13.72 -8.90
C LEU A 360 5.93 -14.68 -9.31
N ALA A 361 7.00 -14.15 -9.90
CA ALA A 361 8.15 -14.92 -10.32
C ALA A 361 9.12 -15.20 -9.15
N ASP A 362 9.42 -14.18 -8.35
CA ASP A 362 10.37 -14.31 -7.25
C ASP A 362 10.15 -13.30 -6.12
N ILE A 363 10.51 -13.73 -4.91
CA ILE A 363 10.57 -12.87 -3.72
C ILE A 363 11.73 -13.30 -2.82
N SER A 364 12.42 -12.32 -2.24
CA SER A 364 13.56 -12.54 -1.36
C SER A 364 13.34 -11.90 0.01
N PHE A 365 13.62 -12.68 1.05
CA PHE A 365 13.65 -12.27 2.45
C PHE A 365 15.10 -12.24 2.92
N ILE A 366 15.59 -11.07 3.30
CA ILE A 366 17.00 -10.85 3.63
C ILE A 366 17.08 -10.16 4.99
N ARG A 367 17.76 -10.76 5.95
CA ARG A 367 17.91 -10.27 7.33
C ARG A 367 16.58 -9.88 7.97
N VAL A 368 15.56 -10.70 7.77
CA VAL A 368 14.25 -10.49 8.39
C VAL A 368 14.13 -11.27 9.70
N THR A 369 13.40 -10.69 10.64
CA THR A 369 13.06 -11.35 11.90
C THR A 369 11.55 -11.28 12.12
N ALA A 370 10.90 -12.44 12.23
CA ALA A 370 9.48 -12.55 12.53
C ALA A 370 9.27 -13.40 13.78
N THR A 371 8.45 -12.92 14.70
CA THR A 371 8.12 -13.62 15.93
C THR A 371 6.61 -13.60 16.17
N GLY A 372 6.12 -14.60 16.91
CA GLY A 372 4.70 -14.70 17.20
C GLY A 372 3.86 -15.08 15.98
N LEU A 373 4.45 -15.85 15.03
CA LEU A 373 3.73 -16.40 13.89
C LEU A 373 2.79 -17.51 14.36
N LYS A 374 1.60 -17.62 13.76
CA LYS A 374 0.60 -18.62 14.13
C LYS A 374 0.39 -19.68 13.06
N LEU A 375 0.76 -19.40 11.83
CA LEU A 375 0.50 -20.24 10.67
C LEU A 375 1.74 -20.35 9.78
N PRO A 376 1.94 -21.48 9.08
CA PRO A 376 3.03 -21.63 8.12
C PRO A 376 2.97 -20.59 7.02
N LEU A 377 4.08 -20.35 6.33
CA LEU A 377 4.08 -19.58 5.10
C LEU A 377 3.23 -20.31 4.04
N SER A 378 2.43 -19.56 3.29
CA SER A 378 1.65 -20.08 2.17
C SER A 378 2.29 -19.62 0.86
N ALA A 379 2.64 -20.56 -0.02
CA ALA A 379 3.38 -20.27 -1.24
C ALA A 379 2.87 -21.13 -2.41
N TRP A 380 1.68 -20.81 -2.93
CA TRP A 380 1.09 -21.48 -4.07
C TRP A 380 1.29 -20.65 -5.33
N GLY A 381 2.26 -21.03 -6.15
CA GLY A 381 2.65 -20.32 -7.38
C GLY A 381 1.76 -20.65 -8.59
N ASP A 382 2.07 -20.00 -9.71
CA ASP A 382 1.49 -20.30 -11.01
C ASP A 382 2.22 -21.48 -11.64
N PRO A 383 1.53 -22.48 -12.19
CA PRO A 383 2.19 -23.63 -12.85
C PRO A 383 3.03 -23.24 -14.07
N ALA A 384 2.68 -22.15 -14.76
CA ALA A 384 3.44 -21.67 -15.92
C ALA A 384 4.62 -20.76 -15.52
N LEU A 385 4.56 -20.16 -14.31
CA LEU A 385 5.62 -19.34 -13.74
C LEU A 385 5.82 -19.71 -12.26
N PRO A 386 6.49 -20.85 -11.97
CA PRO A 386 6.71 -21.30 -10.61
C PRO A 386 7.46 -20.26 -9.76
N LEU A 387 6.98 -20.04 -8.53
CA LEU A 387 7.52 -19.07 -7.61
C LEU A 387 8.91 -19.48 -7.11
N SER A 388 9.88 -18.57 -7.19
CA SER A 388 11.18 -18.70 -6.55
C SER A 388 11.24 -17.94 -5.22
N LEU A 389 11.74 -18.60 -4.18
CA LEU A 389 11.87 -18.06 -2.82
C LEU A 389 13.33 -18.00 -2.41
N THR A 390 13.74 -16.89 -1.81
CA THR A 390 15.06 -16.73 -1.21
C THR A 390 14.93 -16.33 0.27
N PHE A 391 15.65 -17.04 1.16
CA PHE A 391 15.82 -16.65 2.55
C PHE A 391 17.31 -16.51 2.86
N LYS A 392 17.72 -15.31 3.28
CA LYS A 392 19.10 -15.04 3.66
C LYS A 392 19.16 -14.35 5.02
N ASP A 393 19.92 -14.97 5.96
CA ASP A 393 20.10 -14.45 7.32
C ASP A 393 18.78 -14.16 8.06
N CYS A 394 17.83 -15.08 7.99
CA CYS A 394 16.48 -14.90 8.50
C CYS A 394 16.21 -15.63 9.80
N ARG A 395 15.26 -15.11 10.60
CA ARG A 395 14.76 -15.77 11.82
C ARG A 395 13.24 -15.75 11.83
N LEU A 396 12.63 -16.94 11.94
CA LEU A 396 11.18 -17.11 11.99
C LEU A 396 10.79 -17.90 13.25
N GLY A 397 9.92 -17.33 14.08
CA GLY A 397 9.45 -17.94 15.31
C GLY A 397 7.93 -18.03 15.38
N PHE A 398 7.42 -19.24 15.66
CA PHE A 398 6.01 -19.55 15.78
C PHE A 398 5.57 -19.62 17.25
N GLU A 399 4.34 -19.16 17.55
CA GLU A 399 3.75 -19.25 18.91
C GLU A 399 3.39 -20.69 19.29
N ARG A 400 3.06 -21.52 18.30
CA ARG A 400 2.65 -22.90 18.46
C ARG A 400 3.37 -23.77 17.45
N PRO A 401 3.65 -25.06 17.77
CA PRO A 401 4.27 -25.97 16.83
C PRO A 401 3.52 -26.06 15.51
N GLN A 402 4.24 -25.94 14.41
CA GLN A 402 3.75 -26.12 13.06
C GLN A 402 4.25 -27.44 12.48
N LYS A 403 3.46 -28.02 11.58
CA LYS A 403 3.80 -29.30 10.93
C LYS A 403 4.72 -29.12 9.70
N GLU A 404 4.90 -27.91 9.23
CA GLU A 404 5.78 -27.52 8.13
C GLU A 404 6.13 -26.03 8.23
N LEU A 405 7.22 -25.58 7.60
CA LEU A 405 7.51 -24.15 7.47
C LEU A 405 6.74 -23.52 6.31
N ILE A 406 6.77 -24.16 5.15
CA ILE A 406 6.13 -23.70 3.93
C ILE A 406 5.07 -24.71 3.48
N ARG A 407 3.90 -24.20 3.23
CA ARG A 407 2.80 -24.93 2.61
C ARG A 407 2.59 -24.39 1.23
N GLY A 408 2.76 -25.23 0.18
CA GLY A 408 2.79 -24.66 -1.16
C GLY A 408 2.64 -25.64 -2.32
N ALA A 409 2.63 -25.06 -3.52
CA ALA A 409 2.62 -25.75 -4.79
C ALA A 409 3.25 -24.87 -5.87
N HIS A 410 3.69 -25.46 -6.98
CA HIS A 410 4.28 -24.74 -8.10
C HIS A 410 5.41 -23.79 -7.66
N LEU A 411 6.33 -24.33 -6.86
CA LEU A 411 7.55 -23.67 -6.46
C LEU A 411 8.67 -24.07 -7.44
N GLY A 412 9.46 -23.09 -7.88
CA GLY A 412 10.64 -23.29 -8.72
C GLY A 412 11.87 -23.56 -7.87
N THR A 413 12.58 -22.50 -7.51
CA THR A 413 13.77 -22.61 -6.66
C THR A 413 13.48 -22.09 -5.26
N VAL A 414 13.93 -22.82 -4.24
CA VAL A 414 13.97 -22.36 -2.85
C VAL A 414 15.42 -22.31 -2.40
N TRP A 415 15.95 -21.10 -2.26
CA TRP A 415 17.32 -20.87 -1.85
C TRP A 415 17.38 -20.35 -0.42
N ILE A 416 18.17 -21.01 0.42
CA ILE A 416 18.33 -20.70 1.83
C ILE A 416 19.82 -20.55 2.15
N ASP A 417 20.16 -19.41 2.76
CA ASP A 417 21.47 -19.12 3.30
C ASP A 417 21.29 -18.54 4.70
N ASN A 418 21.51 -19.36 5.74
CA ASN A 418 21.34 -19.04 7.14
C ASN A 418 19.89 -18.68 7.54
N LEU A 419 19.04 -19.68 7.74
CA LEU A 419 17.67 -19.54 8.24
C LEU A 419 17.50 -20.27 9.57
N GLU A 420 17.17 -19.53 10.62
CA GLU A 420 16.78 -20.07 11.92
C GLU A 420 15.26 -20.10 12.06
N VAL A 421 14.70 -21.26 12.35
CA VAL A 421 13.26 -21.46 12.54
C VAL A 421 13.02 -22.03 13.94
N ARG A 422 12.00 -21.52 14.63
CA ARG A 422 11.57 -22.02 15.93
C ARG A 422 10.08 -22.33 15.91
N GLY A 423 9.70 -23.47 16.46
CA GLY A 423 8.30 -23.90 16.52
C GLY A 423 7.81 -24.57 15.25
N VAL A 424 8.68 -25.29 14.54
CA VAL A 424 8.30 -26.17 13.44
C VAL A 424 8.81 -27.58 13.72
N ASP A 425 7.88 -28.55 13.73
CA ASP A 425 8.18 -29.97 13.97
C ASP A 425 7.91 -30.77 12.68
N GLY A 426 8.62 -30.43 11.59
CA GLY A 426 8.37 -31.09 10.30
C GLY A 426 9.29 -30.60 9.18
N PRO A 427 8.89 -30.86 7.91
CA PRO A 427 9.69 -30.52 6.75
C PRO A 427 9.71 -29.03 6.46
N LEU A 428 10.71 -28.63 5.66
CA LEU A 428 10.79 -27.30 5.10
C LEU A 428 9.54 -26.97 4.26
N ILE A 429 9.15 -27.91 3.38
CA ILE A 429 8.04 -27.71 2.45
C ILE A 429 7.11 -28.93 2.47
N ARG A 430 5.81 -28.65 2.61
CA ARG A 430 4.77 -29.62 2.33
C ARG A 430 4.03 -29.19 1.05
N LEU A 431 4.14 -30.03 0.01
CA LEU A 431 3.48 -29.79 -1.27
C LEU A 431 2.00 -30.24 -1.22
N TRP A 432 1.12 -29.39 -1.68
CA TRP A 432 -0.33 -29.64 -1.69
C TRP A 432 -0.87 -30.32 -2.94
N ASN A 433 -0.07 -30.41 -3.98
CA ASN A 433 -0.48 -31.00 -5.23
C ASN A 433 0.59 -31.98 -5.69
N GLU A 434 0.25 -33.25 -5.79
CA GLU A 434 1.16 -34.31 -6.29
C GLU A 434 1.63 -34.05 -7.73
N LYS A 435 0.84 -33.28 -8.52
CA LYS A 435 1.19 -32.87 -9.88
C LYS A 435 2.11 -31.65 -9.93
N ALA A 436 2.25 -30.92 -8.83
CA ALA A 436 3.23 -29.82 -8.74
C ALA A 436 4.62 -30.44 -8.66
N GLY A 437 5.46 -30.14 -9.63
CA GLY A 437 6.86 -30.61 -9.63
C GLY A 437 7.56 -30.29 -8.31
N THR A 438 8.50 -31.13 -7.93
CA THR A 438 9.32 -30.89 -6.74
C THR A 438 10.23 -29.68 -6.96
N PRO A 439 10.23 -28.67 -6.08
CA PRO A 439 11.10 -27.51 -6.20
C PRO A 439 12.58 -27.91 -6.07
N GLN A 440 13.44 -27.12 -6.70
CA GLN A 440 14.89 -27.22 -6.42
C GLN A 440 15.19 -26.52 -5.09
N VAL A 441 15.63 -27.26 -4.09
CA VAL A 441 16.00 -26.71 -2.79
C VAL A 441 17.52 -26.70 -2.63
N SER A 442 18.08 -25.53 -2.35
CA SER A 442 19.47 -25.34 -1.96
C SER A 442 19.49 -24.68 -0.58
N ALA A 443 20.01 -25.37 0.41
CA ALA A 443 19.99 -24.88 1.79
C ALA A 443 21.37 -24.99 2.44
N SER A 444 21.85 -23.88 2.99
CA SER A 444 23.00 -23.80 3.88
C SER A 444 22.61 -23.08 5.17
N GLY A 445 23.13 -23.53 6.32
CA GLY A 445 22.85 -22.87 7.60
C GLY A 445 21.40 -22.95 8.07
N LEU A 446 20.63 -23.95 7.63
CA LEU A 446 19.25 -24.17 8.07
C LEU A 446 19.22 -24.77 9.48
N LYS A 447 18.42 -24.18 10.38
CA LYS A 447 18.28 -24.62 11.78
C LYS A 447 16.81 -24.66 12.19
N GLY A 448 16.44 -25.70 12.94
CA GLY A 448 15.11 -25.83 13.56
C GLY A 448 14.01 -26.37 12.63
N VAL A 449 14.36 -26.82 11.42
CA VAL A 449 13.48 -27.50 10.49
C VAL A 449 14.32 -28.40 9.58
N SER A 450 13.81 -29.55 9.13
CA SER A 450 14.50 -30.40 8.15
C SER A 450 14.41 -29.82 6.75
N ALA A 451 15.45 -30.02 5.91
CA ALA A 451 15.46 -29.54 4.53
C ALA A 451 14.58 -30.35 3.58
N GLU A 452 13.67 -31.14 4.11
CA GLU A 452 12.83 -32.06 3.34
C GLU A 452 11.70 -31.35 2.60
N VAL A 453 11.35 -31.90 1.43
CA VAL A 453 10.16 -31.58 0.65
C VAL A 453 9.29 -32.83 0.63
N VAL A 454 8.12 -32.76 1.22
CA VAL A 454 7.21 -33.90 1.29
C VAL A 454 5.90 -33.62 0.56
N PRO A 455 5.36 -34.59 -0.19
CA PRO A 455 4.03 -34.47 -0.74
C PRO A 455 2.98 -34.47 0.38
N SER A 456 1.87 -33.77 0.17
CA SER A 456 0.71 -33.88 1.05
C SER A 456 -0.25 -34.94 0.51
N SER A 457 -0.70 -35.84 1.41
CA SER A 457 -1.79 -36.77 1.11
C SER A 457 -3.18 -36.17 1.35
N ASP A 458 -3.24 -34.97 1.94
CA ASP A 458 -4.50 -34.33 2.31
C ASP A 458 -5.16 -33.61 1.12
N VAL A 459 -6.39 -33.97 0.81
CA VAL A 459 -7.22 -33.20 -0.14
C VAL A 459 -7.61 -31.89 0.56
N TRP A 460 -7.02 -30.80 0.17
CA TRP A 460 -7.32 -29.50 0.72
C TRP A 460 -8.63 -28.94 0.18
N SER A 461 -9.62 -28.77 1.03
CA SER A 461 -10.77 -27.93 0.70
C SER A 461 -10.42 -26.49 1.00
N VAL A 462 -10.34 -25.65 -0.03
CA VAL A 462 -10.22 -24.21 0.10
C VAL A 462 -11.53 -23.70 0.73
N ARG A 463 -11.61 -23.70 2.05
CA ARG A 463 -12.60 -22.88 2.73
C ARG A 463 -11.87 -21.61 3.18
N GLY A 464 -12.33 -20.52 2.58
CA GLY A 464 -11.75 -19.20 2.68
C GLY A 464 -11.53 -18.70 4.11
N ILE A 465 -10.58 -17.81 4.20
CA ILE A 465 -10.40 -16.85 5.31
C ILE A 465 -11.49 -15.81 5.20
#